data_51f72495310bc7bddc5508b78bd926d2
#
_entry.id   51f72495310bc7bddc5508b78bd926d2
#
_cell.length_a   1.000
_cell.length_b   1.000
_cell.length_c   1.000
_cell.angle_alpha   90.00
_cell.angle_beta   90.00
_cell.angle_gamma   90.00
#
_symmetry.space_group_name_H-M   'P 1'
#
loop_
_entity.id
_entity.type
_entity.pdbx_description
1 polymer ?
#
loop_
_entity_poly.entity_id
_entity_poly.type
_entity_poly.pdbx_seq_one_letter_code
_entity_poly.pdbx_strand_id
1 'polypeptide(L)' 'MGNSYRDFLEEEIEVHRLMLARDLISSTHQGSDLRFGTLLSKIRELEIQLAEYEDQLAA' A
#
# COMPACT_ATOMS: atom_id res chain seq x y z
N MET A 1 8.00 11.32 20.27
CA MET A 1 6.97 10.36 19.93
C MET A 1 6.64 10.41 18.50
N GLY A 2 6.68 9.28 17.87
CA GLY A 2 6.33 9.21 16.49
C GLY A 2 4.84 9.34 16.27
N ASN A 3 4.50 9.49 15.03
CA ASN A 3 3.12 9.59 14.62
C ASN A 3 2.61 8.18 14.32
N SER A 4 1.92 7.58 15.27
CA SER A 4 1.50 6.18 15.17
C SER A 4 0.64 5.91 13.94
N TYR A 5 -0.25 6.83 13.63
CA TYR A 5 -1.12 6.63 12.47
C TYR A 5 -0.33 6.68 11.17
N ARG A 6 0.59 7.62 11.07
CA ARG A 6 1.44 7.72 9.90
C ARG A 6 2.29 6.47 9.74
N ASP A 7 2.89 6.03 10.84
CA ASP A 7 3.69 4.81 10.83
C ASP A 7 2.86 3.61 10.40
N PHE A 8 1.64 3.54 10.89
CA PHE A 8 0.73 2.47 10.49
C PHE A 8 0.48 2.49 8.98
N LEU A 9 0.19 3.66 8.42
CA LEU A 9 -0.06 3.77 6.99
C LEU A 9 1.17 3.40 6.17
N GLU A 10 2.32 3.88 6.60
CA GLU A 10 3.57 3.57 5.89
C GLU A 10 3.86 2.07 5.92
N GLU A 11 3.63 1.46 7.06
CA GLU A 11 3.85 0.03 7.19
C GLU A 11 2.88 -0.76 6.31
N GLU A 12 1.62 -0.35 6.27
CA GLU A 12 0.64 -1.01 5.43
C GLU A 12 0.99 -0.89 3.94
N ILE A 13 1.46 0.26 3.54
CA ILE A 13 1.90 0.46 2.16
C ILE A 13 3.06 -0.48 1.85
N GLU A 14 4.03 -0.54 2.74
CA GLU A 14 5.19 -1.38 2.53
C GLU A 14 4.83 -2.85 2.47
N VAL A 15 3.97 -3.30 3.37
CA VAL A 15 3.51 -4.69 3.37
C VAL A 15 2.83 -5.03 2.05
N HIS A 16 1.96 -4.15 1.57
CA HIS A 16 1.26 -4.41 0.33
C HIS A 16 2.19 -4.39 -0.87
N ARG A 17 3.20 -3.53 -0.85
CA ARG A 17 4.20 -3.51 -1.91
C ARG A 17 5.01 -4.79 -1.93
N LEU A 18 5.36 -5.30 -0.77
CA LEU A 18 6.08 -6.57 -0.68
C LEU A 18 5.22 -7.72 -1.20
N MET A 19 3.93 -7.71 -0.87
CA MET A 19 3.03 -8.72 -1.39
C MET A 19 2.92 -8.66 -2.89
N LEU A 20 2.88 -7.46 -3.44
CA LEU A 20 2.83 -7.26 -4.87
C LEU A 20 4.09 -7.79 -5.55
N ALA A 21 5.25 -7.45 -5.00
CA ALA A 21 6.52 -7.91 -5.55
C ALA A 21 6.60 -9.43 -5.52
N ARG A 22 6.14 -10.02 -4.43
CA ARG A 22 6.13 -11.45 -4.27
C ARG A 22 5.23 -12.11 -5.30
N ASP A 23 4.07 -11.54 -5.53
CA ASP A 23 3.14 -12.05 -6.54
C ASP A 23 3.75 -11.97 -7.93
N LEU A 24 4.45 -10.88 -8.23
CA LEU A 24 5.09 -10.72 -9.52
C LEU A 24 6.17 -11.77 -9.76
N ILE A 25 6.94 -12.05 -8.72
CA ILE A 25 8.03 -13.02 -8.85
C ILE A 25 7.49 -14.43 -9.03
N SER A 26 6.45 -14.78 -8.29
CA SER A 26 5.93 -16.14 -8.29
C SER A 26 4.77 -16.33 -9.24
N SER A 27 4.32 -15.27 -9.89
CA SER A 27 3.09 -15.37 -10.67
C SER A 27 3.34 -15.95 -12.04
N THR A 28 2.90 -17.16 -12.17
CA THR A 28 2.74 -17.79 -13.47
C THR A 28 1.29 -18.16 -13.65
N HIS A 29 0.41 -17.61 -12.83
CA HIS A 29 -0.96 -18.07 -12.75
C HIS A 29 -1.93 -17.05 -13.29
N GLN A 30 -3.01 -17.56 -13.85
CA GLN A 30 -4.02 -16.73 -14.49
C GLN A 30 -4.78 -15.84 -13.52
N GLY A 31 -4.89 -16.24 -12.28
CA GLY A 31 -5.63 -15.48 -11.29
C GLY A 31 -4.90 -14.26 -10.77
N SER A 32 -3.63 -14.11 -11.12
CA SER A 32 -2.82 -13.07 -10.56
C SER A 32 -3.24 -11.65 -11.00
N ASP A 33 -3.91 -11.53 -12.14
CA ASP A 33 -4.34 -10.21 -12.62
C ASP A 33 -5.31 -9.54 -11.66
N LEU A 34 -6.29 -10.29 -11.17
CA LEU A 34 -7.25 -9.74 -10.23
C LEU A 34 -6.59 -9.36 -8.90
N ARG A 35 -5.72 -10.23 -8.41
CA ARG A 35 -5.02 -9.95 -7.17
C ARG A 35 -4.10 -8.75 -7.33
N PHE A 36 -3.41 -8.68 -8.46
CA PHE A 36 -2.51 -7.57 -8.75
C PHE A 36 -3.27 -6.25 -8.74
N GLY A 37 -4.41 -6.20 -9.43
CA GLY A 37 -5.25 -5.01 -9.46
C GLY A 37 -5.75 -4.63 -8.08
N THR A 38 -6.15 -5.62 -7.28
CA THR A 38 -6.62 -5.37 -5.93
C THR A 38 -5.52 -4.78 -5.06
N LEU A 39 -4.32 -5.33 -5.14
CA LEU A 39 -3.18 -4.84 -4.37
C LEU A 39 -2.80 -3.42 -4.79
N LEU A 40 -2.78 -3.16 -6.09
CA LEU A 40 -2.47 -1.82 -6.58
C LEU A 40 -3.50 -0.80 -6.10
N SER A 41 -4.77 -1.16 -6.16
CA SER A 41 -5.84 -0.28 -5.67
C SER A 41 -5.68 0.01 -4.20
N LYS A 42 -5.34 -1.01 -3.43
CA LYS A 42 -5.16 -0.84 -1.98
C LYS A 42 -3.96 0.06 -1.68
N ILE A 43 -2.86 -0.16 -2.37
CA ILE A 43 -1.67 0.68 -2.19
C ILE A 43 -2.00 2.12 -2.50
N ARG A 44 -2.70 2.35 -3.61
CA ARG A 44 -3.08 3.69 -4.00
C ARG A 44 -3.95 4.37 -2.95
N GLU A 45 -4.94 3.64 -2.44
CA GLU A 45 -5.80 4.14 -1.38
C GLU A 45 -5.01 4.55 -0.16
N LEU A 46 -4.09 3.70 0.26
CA LEU A 46 -3.27 3.98 1.42
C LEU A 46 -2.37 5.19 1.19
N GLU A 47 -1.83 5.31 -0.02
CA GLU A 47 -0.99 6.46 -0.34
C GLU A 47 -1.79 7.76 -0.32
N ILE A 48 -3.01 7.72 -0.81
CA ILE A 48 -3.88 8.88 -0.76
C ILE A 48 -4.19 9.26 0.69
N GLN A 49 -4.50 8.28 1.51
CA GLN A 49 -4.78 8.53 2.92
C GLN A 49 -3.56 9.13 3.62
N LEU A 50 -2.39 8.61 3.31
CA LEU A 50 -1.17 9.14 3.92
C LEU A 50 -0.91 10.57 3.48
N ALA A 51 -1.10 10.85 2.19
CA ALA A 51 -0.90 12.20 1.69
C ALA A 51 -1.86 13.19 2.32
N GLU A 52 -3.11 12.79 2.47
CA GLU A 52 -4.11 13.64 3.10
C GLU A 52 -3.79 13.88 4.55
N TYR A 53 -3.31 12.86 5.23
CA TYR A 53 -2.95 12.99 6.63
C TYR A 53 -1.77 13.93 6.81
N GLU A 54 -0.76 13.80 5.97
CA GLU A 54 0.39 14.68 6.01
C GLU A 54 0.02 16.11 5.69
N ASP A 55 -0.91 16.29 4.77
CA ASP A 55 -1.40 17.61 4.42
C ASP A 55 -2.10 18.26 5.62
N GLN A 56 -2.88 17.50 6.36
CA GLN A 56 -3.53 17.99 7.55
C GLN A 56 -2.53 18.40 8.61
N LEU A 57 -1.45 17.65 8.76
CA LEU A 57 -0.42 17.99 9.71
C LEU A 57 0.32 19.25 9.33
N ALA A 58 0.48 19.49 8.05
CA ALA A 58 1.17 20.68 7.55
C ALA A 58 0.31 21.93 7.64
N ALA A 59 -0.97 21.79 7.72
CA ALA A 59 -1.87 22.93 7.85
C ALA A 59 -1.88 23.54 9.26
#